data_f308d67b9a6e2fff1b5656a793543f58
#
_entry.id   f308d67b9a6e2fff1b5656a793543f58
#
_cell.length_a   1.000
_cell.length_b   1.000
_cell.length_c   1.000
_cell.angle_alpha   90.00
_cell.angle_beta   90.00
_cell.angle_gamma   90.00
#
_symmetry.space_group_name_H-M   'P 1'
#
loop_
_entity.id
_entity.type
_entity.pdbx_description
1 polymer ?
#
loop_
_entity_poly.entity_id
_entity_poly.type
_entity_poly.pdbx_seq_one_letter_code
_entity_poly.pdbx_strand_id
1 'polypeptide(L)'
;MPQNIPVLALLTLPVKQKNNHFMNKNNKFLSPGHNACAGCGQLVAAQAVMRGLNKNVIIANATGCLEVTTTAYPQSAWGLPWVHSLFENASSVASGIRAALNKKNDQTTKVVVQAGDGGTYDIGLGLISGMWERGENILYICYDTEAYSNTGIQASGATPYGADTTTSPQGLKSIGSTQSKKDMLAIALAHGVKYAAQASAGFPDDLTNKVKKALAISGPSYLQILSPCIPGWKINNDEAVLLAKLAVQTGLYPLLEYTNGKLSASSINENFQAKPIEEYLKKQGRFKHLQPDHLAIIQKLTEKNISKYKI
;
A
#
# COMPACT_ATOMS: atom_id res chain seq x y z
N MET A 1 -6.38 26.07 36.47
CA MET A 1 -5.64 24.78 36.51
C MET A 1 -6.41 23.81 35.64
N PRO A 2 -5.90 23.34 34.48
CA PRO A 2 -6.60 22.34 33.67
C PRO A 2 -6.45 20.98 34.33
N GLN A 3 -7.57 20.26 34.47
CA GLN A 3 -7.62 18.93 35.05
C GLN A 3 -6.96 17.94 34.09
N ASN A 4 -5.98 17.18 34.59
CA ASN A 4 -5.35 16.05 33.89
C ASN A 4 -6.40 14.98 33.60
N ILE A 5 -6.81 14.86 32.35
CA ILE A 5 -7.58 13.68 31.87
C ILE A 5 -6.55 12.57 31.63
N PRO A 6 -6.61 11.44 32.36
CA PRO A 6 -5.66 10.37 32.16
C PRO A 6 -5.86 9.74 30.78
N VAL A 7 -4.82 9.72 29.97
CA VAL A 7 -4.77 9.11 28.64
C VAL A 7 -5.21 7.62 28.66
N LEU A 8 -5.19 6.98 29.82
CA LEU A 8 -5.62 5.59 30.01
C LEU A 8 -7.14 5.39 29.94
N ALA A 9 -7.95 6.45 30.10
CA ALA A 9 -9.42 6.33 30.10
C ALA A 9 -10.01 6.11 28.70
N LEU A 10 -9.26 6.44 27.64
CA LEU A 10 -9.72 6.24 26.25
C LEU A 10 -9.66 4.77 25.79
N LEU A 11 -8.96 3.91 26.50
CA LEU A 11 -8.82 2.49 26.16
C LEU A 11 -9.83 1.56 26.86
N THR A 12 -10.68 2.10 27.74
CA THR A 12 -11.59 1.28 28.57
C THR A 12 -13.08 1.44 28.27
N LEU A 13 -13.44 2.23 27.27
CA LEU A 13 -14.84 2.31 26.87
C LEU A 13 -15.27 1.00 26.19
N PRO A 14 -16.22 0.24 26.76
CA PRO A 14 -16.78 -0.90 26.07
C PRO A 14 -17.54 -0.36 24.84
N VAL A 15 -17.00 -0.60 23.65
CA VAL A 15 -17.75 -0.41 22.41
C VAL A 15 -18.95 -1.36 22.48
N LYS A 16 -20.12 -0.88 22.90
CA LYS A 16 -21.38 -1.62 22.72
C LYS A 16 -21.56 -1.78 21.21
N GLN A 17 -21.13 -2.91 20.68
CA GLN A 17 -21.49 -3.35 19.34
C GLN A 17 -23.02 -3.46 19.30
N LYS A 18 -23.69 -2.46 18.75
CA LYS A 18 -25.06 -2.66 18.25
C LYS A 18 -24.93 -3.70 17.14
N ASN A 19 -25.53 -4.86 17.35
CA ASN A 19 -25.64 -5.92 16.35
C ASN A 19 -26.25 -5.35 15.06
N ASN A 20 -25.41 -4.92 14.14
CA ASN A 20 -25.84 -4.60 12.79
C ASN A 20 -26.08 -5.92 12.05
N HIS A 21 -27.33 -6.30 11.93
CA HIS A 21 -27.86 -7.50 11.26
C HIS A 21 -27.60 -7.55 9.74
N PHE A 22 -26.75 -6.66 9.22
CA PHE A 22 -26.38 -6.54 7.79
C PHE A 22 -25.01 -7.12 7.43
N MET A 23 -24.31 -7.77 8.36
CA MET A 23 -23.05 -8.42 8.05
C MET A 23 -23.30 -9.76 7.36
N ASN A 24 -23.31 -9.75 6.05
CA ASN A 24 -23.30 -10.94 5.20
C ASN A 24 -22.08 -11.82 5.56
N LYS A 25 -22.23 -13.16 5.50
CA LYS A 25 -21.26 -14.20 5.93
C LYS A 25 -19.88 -14.14 5.24
N ASN A 26 -19.62 -13.22 4.34
CA ASN A 26 -18.30 -12.95 3.73
C ASN A 26 -17.67 -11.78 4.49
N ASN A 27 -16.61 -12.01 5.24
CA ASN A 27 -15.82 -11.05 6.04
C ASN A 27 -15.60 -9.68 5.33
N LYS A 28 -16.60 -8.83 5.32
CA LYS A 28 -16.53 -7.47 4.75
C LYS A 28 -16.14 -6.50 5.87
N PHE A 29 -14.86 -6.41 6.19
CA PHE A 29 -14.35 -5.46 7.19
C PHE A 29 -14.24 -4.02 6.66
N LEU A 30 -14.59 -3.78 5.41
CA LEU A 30 -14.73 -2.45 4.81
C LEU A 30 -16.13 -2.35 4.20
N SER A 31 -16.96 -1.52 4.81
CA SER A 31 -18.33 -1.31 4.41
C SER A 31 -18.44 -0.39 3.17
N PRO A 32 -19.49 -0.53 2.34
CA PRO A 32 -19.82 0.47 1.32
C PRO A 32 -20.23 1.80 1.96
N GLY A 33 -20.28 2.86 1.16
CA GLY A 33 -20.68 4.21 1.63
C GLY A 33 -19.49 5.13 1.94
N HIS A 34 -18.27 4.75 1.53
CA HIS A 34 -17.10 5.61 1.55
C HIS A 34 -17.11 6.66 0.43
N ASN A 35 -16.36 7.77 0.61
CA ASN A 35 -16.29 8.90 -0.32
C ASN A 35 -15.11 8.82 -1.30
N ALA A 36 -14.57 7.63 -1.58
CA ALA A 36 -13.46 7.47 -2.50
C ALA A 36 -13.87 7.76 -3.95
N CYS A 37 -12.90 8.16 -4.77
CA CYS A 37 -13.09 8.35 -6.20
C CYS A 37 -13.73 7.11 -6.84
N ALA A 38 -14.61 7.30 -7.80
CA ALA A 38 -15.14 6.20 -8.60
C ALA A 38 -14.00 5.47 -9.30
N GLY A 39 -13.93 4.14 -9.17
CA GLY A 39 -12.87 3.33 -9.75
C GLY A 39 -11.52 3.37 -9.02
N CYS A 40 -11.44 3.92 -7.81
CA CYS A 40 -10.21 4.06 -7.03
C CYS A 40 -9.47 2.72 -6.85
N GLY A 41 -8.25 2.61 -7.41
CA GLY A 41 -7.41 1.42 -7.30
C GLY A 41 -7.00 1.10 -5.86
N GLN A 42 -6.83 2.12 -5.02
CA GLN A 42 -6.52 1.93 -3.59
C GLN A 42 -7.67 1.24 -2.84
N LEU A 43 -8.93 1.60 -3.12
CA LEU A 43 -10.09 0.95 -2.50
C LEU A 43 -10.29 -0.49 -3.01
N VAL A 44 -9.99 -0.75 -4.29
CA VAL A 44 -9.98 -2.13 -4.83
C VAL A 44 -8.95 -2.97 -4.09
N ALA A 45 -7.73 -2.44 -3.91
CA ALA A 45 -6.68 -3.09 -3.14
C ALA A 45 -7.08 -3.29 -1.66
N ALA A 46 -7.64 -2.27 -1.00
CA ALA A 46 -8.07 -2.34 0.39
C ALA A 46 -9.14 -3.42 0.59
N GLN A 47 -10.10 -3.56 -0.31
CA GLN A 47 -11.09 -4.64 -0.26
C GLN A 47 -10.45 -6.04 -0.37
N ALA A 48 -9.44 -6.21 -1.24
CA ALA A 48 -8.69 -7.46 -1.36
C ALA A 48 -7.87 -7.76 -0.09
N VAL A 49 -7.25 -6.74 0.51
CA VAL A 49 -6.58 -6.85 1.82
C VAL A 49 -7.57 -7.31 2.89
N MET A 50 -8.75 -6.68 2.99
CA MET A 50 -9.76 -7.05 3.99
C MET A 50 -10.23 -8.50 3.85
N ARG A 51 -10.27 -9.07 2.64
CA ARG A 51 -10.56 -10.50 2.43
C ARG A 51 -9.48 -11.42 2.98
N GLY A 52 -8.24 -10.94 3.07
CA GLY A 52 -7.10 -11.67 3.65
C GLY A 52 -7.00 -11.57 5.18
N LEU A 53 -7.63 -10.56 5.79
CA LEU A 53 -7.63 -10.36 7.25
C LEU A 53 -8.64 -11.28 7.96
N ASN A 54 -8.45 -11.44 9.26
CA ASN A 54 -9.41 -12.05 10.19
C ASN A 54 -9.86 -11.01 11.23
N LYS A 55 -10.80 -11.39 12.10
CA LYS A 55 -11.37 -10.49 13.13
C LYS A 55 -10.39 -10.10 14.25
N ASN A 56 -9.28 -10.82 14.41
CA ASN A 56 -8.30 -10.57 15.46
C ASN A 56 -7.19 -9.66 14.95
N VAL A 57 -7.55 -8.50 14.41
CA VAL A 57 -6.63 -7.51 13.86
C VAL A 57 -6.95 -6.15 14.43
N ILE A 58 -5.93 -5.38 14.79
CA ILE A 58 -6.01 -3.95 15.08
C ILE A 58 -5.21 -3.23 13.99
N ILE A 59 -5.82 -2.20 13.39
CA ILE A 59 -5.23 -1.44 12.29
C ILE A 59 -4.79 -0.06 12.81
N ALA A 60 -3.53 0.31 12.55
CA ALA A 60 -3.04 1.68 12.63
C ALA A 60 -2.90 2.23 11.22
N ASN A 61 -3.61 3.29 10.90
CA ASN A 61 -3.64 3.87 9.57
C ASN A 61 -3.05 5.27 9.54
N ALA A 62 -2.17 5.54 8.60
CA ALA A 62 -1.62 6.85 8.35
C ALA A 62 -2.65 7.76 7.66
N THR A 63 -2.62 9.06 7.95
CA THR A 63 -3.39 10.06 7.20
C THR A 63 -3.15 9.90 5.69
N GLY A 64 -4.20 10.02 4.91
CA GLY A 64 -4.15 9.94 3.45
C GLY A 64 -5.50 9.59 2.83
N CYS A 65 -5.54 9.31 1.54
CA CYS A 65 -6.80 9.00 0.83
C CYS A 65 -7.63 7.92 1.51
N LEU A 66 -6.98 6.85 1.99
CA LEU A 66 -7.72 5.74 2.60
C LEU A 66 -8.44 6.18 3.86
N GLU A 67 -7.79 6.96 4.73
CA GLU A 67 -8.39 7.49 5.93
C GLU A 67 -9.49 8.51 5.59
N VAL A 68 -9.13 9.56 4.85
CA VAL A 68 -10.04 10.69 4.53
C VAL A 68 -11.35 10.20 3.90
N THR A 69 -11.29 9.19 3.04
CA THR A 69 -12.47 8.73 2.29
C THR A 69 -13.32 7.69 3.05
N THR A 70 -12.79 7.06 4.09
CA THR A 70 -13.45 5.95 4.79
C THR A 70 -13.86 6.25 6.23
N THR A 71 -13.43 7.39 6.79
CA THR A 71 -13.68 7.78 8.19
C THR A 71 -14.18 9.20 8.36
N ALA A 72 -15.07 9.64 7.45
CA ALA A 72 -15.73 10.95 7.59
C ALA A 72 -16.54 11.00 8.88
N TYR A 73 -16.14 11.89 9.82
CA TYR A 73 -16.82 12.04 11.12
C TYR A 73 -18.32 12.33 10.93
N PRO A 74 -19.21 11.70 11.72
CA PRO A 74 -18.95 10.75 12.82
C PRO A 74 -18.93 9.27 12.38
N GLN A 75 -18.78 8.98 11.09
CA GLN A 75 -18.91 7.66 10.49
C GLN A 75 -17.55 6.99 10.28
N SER A 76 -17.55 5.66 10.24
CA SER A 76 -16.41 4.85 9.82
C SER A 76 -16.90 3.69 8.98
N ALA A 77 -16.22 3.42 7.86
CA ALA A 77 -16.49 2.27 7.02
C ALA A 77 -15.81 0.97 7.54
N TRP A 78 -15.02 1.05 8.61
CA TRP A 78 -14.20 -0.06 9.10
C TRP A 78 -14.94 -0.93 10.12
N GLY A 79 -14.99 -2.23 9.87
CA GLY A 79 -15.57 -3.26 10.76
C GLY A 79 -14.54 -3.94 11.68
N LEU A 80 -13.33 -3.38 11.80
CA LEU A 80 -12.24 -3.81 12.69
C LEU A 80 -11.84 -2.66 13.61
N PRO A 81 -11.20 -2.92 14.76
CA PRO A 81 -10.51 -1.90 15.52
C PRO A 81 -9.51 -1.16 14.63
N TRP A 82 -9.72 0.14 14.48
CA TRP A 82 -8.99 0.97 13.53
C TRP A 82 -8.65 2.32 14.18
N VAL A 83 -7.39 2.70 14.11
CA VAL A 83 -6.85 3.92 14.72
C VAL A 83 -6.25 4.78 13.63
N HIS A 84 -6.78 5.99 13.48
CA HIS A 84 -6.14 7.02 12.66
C HIS A 84 -4.94 7.57 13.42
N SER A 85 -3.80 7.67 12.75
CA SER A 85 -2.59 8.30 13.24
C SER A 85 -2.12 9.39 12.29
N LEU A 86 -1.16 10.21 12.72
CA LEU A 86 -0.56 11.19 11.84
C LEU A 86 0.12 10.52 10.64
N PHE A 87 0.40 11.31 9.63
CA PHE A 87 0.86 10.86 8.33
C PHE A 87 2.14 10.01 8.37
N GLU A 88 3.10 10.38 9.23
CA GLU A 88 4.41 9.74 9.37
C GLU A 88 4.44 8.60 10.39
N ASN A 89 3.54 8.62 11.41
CA ASN A 89 3.78 7.86 12.64
C ASN A 89 2.94 6.59 12.84
N ALA A 90 2.26 6.10 11.80
CA ALA A 90 1.41 4.90 11.90
C ALA A 90 2.20 3.67 12.40
N SER A 91 3.47 3.51 12.01
CA SER A 91 4.34 2.43 12.50
C SER A 91 4.65 2.58 13.99
N SER A 92 4.86 3.80 14.51
CA SER A 92 5.10 4.03 15.93
C SER A 92 3.85 3.77 16.78
N VAL A 93 2.67 4.15 16.28
CA VAL A 93 1.39 3.82 16.92
C VAL A 93 1.18 2.31 16.96
N ALA A 94 1.47 1.61 15.86
CA ALA A 94 1.41 0.16 15.79
C ALA A 94 2.39 -0.51 16.77
N SER A 95 3.61 0.01 16.90
CA SER A 95 4.60 -0.44 17.91
C SER A 95 4.05 -0.31 19.32
N GLY A 96 3.41 0.82 19.65
CA GLY A 96 2.75 1.02 20.94
C GLY A 96 1.62 0.02 21.20
N ILE A 97 0.77 -0.23 20.18
CA ILE A 97 -0.29 -1.24 20.24
C ILE A 97 0.31 -2.64 20.47
N ARG A 98 1.38 -3.02 19.74
CA ARG A 98 2.05 -4.31 19.91
C ARG A 98 2.67 -4.45 21.30
N ALA A 99 3.30 -3.41 21.83
CA ALA A 99 3.84 -3.42 23.17
C ALA A 99 2.75 -3.61 24.25
N ALA A 100 1.60 -2.94 24.10
CA ALA A 100 0.47 -3.11 25.00
C ALA A 100 -0.13 -4.52 24.95
N LEU A 101 -0.25 -5.13 23.77
CA LEU A 101 -0.70 -6.50 23.60
C LEU A 101 0.30 -7.50 24.22
N ASN A 102 1.61 -7.27 24.04
CA ASN A 102 2.64 -8.09 24.69
C ASN A 102 2.55 -8.03 26.22
N LYS A 103 2.33 -6.84 26.80
CA LYS A 103 2.13 -6.67 28.24
C LYS A 103 0.90 -7.42 28.77
N LYS A 104 -0.14 -7.57 27.92
CA LYS A 104 -1.35 -8.33 28.22
C LYS A 104 -1.21 -9.83 27.89
N ASN A 105 -0.03 -10.29 27.45
CA ASN A 105 0.23 -11.66 26.97
C ASN A 105 -0.65 -12.07 25.78
N ASP A 106 -1.19 -11.11 25.01
CA ASP A 106 -1.97 -11.39 23.80
C ASP A 106 -1.03 -11.55 22.61
N GLN A 107 -0.79 -12.80 22.22
CA GLN A 107 -0.01 -13.19 21.06
C GLN A 107 -0.89 -13.51 19.84
N THR A 108 -2.21 -13.48 19.99
CA THR A 108 -3.18 -13.87 18.96
C THR A 108 -3.62 -12.69 18.09
N THR A 109 -3.75 -11.52 18.70
CA THR A 109 -4.13 -10.29 17.99
C THR A 109 -2.98 -9.80 17.11
N LYS A 110 -3.24 -9.65 15.82
CA LYS A 110 -2.29 -9.11 14.85
C LYS A 110 -2.40 -7.59 14.77
N VAL A 111 -1.27 -6.93 14.58
CA VAL A 111 -1.23 -5.48 14.34
C VAL A 111 -0.88 -5.25 12.88
N VAL A 112 -1.67 -4.41 12.21
CA VAL A 112 -1.49 -4.07 10.80
C VAL A 112 -1.35 -2.56 10.67
N VAL A 113 -0.35 -2.11 9.93
CA VAL A 113 -0.21 -0.72 9.51
C VAL A 113 -0.74 -0.60 8.09
N GLN A 114 -1.47 0.47 7.81
CA GLN A 114 -1.87 0.88 6.46
C GLN A 114 -1.38 2.30 6.19
N ALA A 115 -0.68 2.50 5.08
CA ALA A 115 -0.20 3.82 4.66
C ALA A 115 -0.17 3.93 3.13
N GLY A 116 -0.15 5.15 2.63
CA GLY A 116 0.21 5.43 1.23
C GLY A 116 1.73 5.43 1.01
N ASP A 117 2.13 5.60 -0.24
CA ASP A 117 3.54 5.65 -0.62
C ASP A 117 4.28 6.84 0.00
N GLY A 118 3.70 8.03 0.08
CA GLY A 118 4.33 9.18 0.74
C GLY A 118 4.67 8.92 2.21
N GLY A 119 3.73 8.31 2.95
CA GLY A 119 3.94 7.90 4.35
C GLY A 119 4.94 6.76 4.50
N THR A 120 5.15 5.97 3.46
CA THR A 120 6.02 4.78 3.48
C THR A 120 7.43 5.09 2.98
N TYR A 121 7.54 5.68 1.79
CA TYR A 121 8.82 5.89 1.10
C TYR A 121 9.59 7.10 1.61
N ASP A 122 8.88 8.06 2.21
CA ASP A 122 9.43 9.36 2.55
C ASP A 122 9.26 9.68 4.04
N ILE A 123 8.17 10.33 4.41
CA ILE A 123 8.02 10.97 5.74
C ILE A 123 8.02 9.96 6.91
N GLY A 124 7.55 8.73 6.71
CA GLY A 124 7.49 7.70 7.76
C GLY A 124 8.66 6.72 7.77
N LEU A 125 9.59 6.79 6.79
CA LEU A 125 10.61 5.76 6.60
C LEU A 125 11.50 5.53 7.83
N GLY A 126 11.89 6.59 8.54
CA GLY A 126 12.70 6.47 9.76
C GLY A 126 11.99 5.69 10.88
N LEU A 127 10.68 5.90 11.04
CA LEU A 127 9.87 5.21 12.05
C LEU A 127 9.58 3.77 11.66
N ILE A 128 9.42 3.49 10.36
CA ILE A 128 9.28 2.14 9.80
C ILE A 128 10.58 1.37 10.02
N SER A 129 11.73 1.98 9.75
CA SER A 129 13.05 1.41 9.99
C SER A 129 13.22 0.95 11.43
N GLY A 130 12.90 1.81 12.41
CA GLY A 130 12.96 1.46 13.82
C GLY A 130 12.00 0.33 14.23
N MET A 131 10.80 0.26 13.65
CA MET A 131 9.86 -0.84 13.85
C MET A 131 10.41 -2.17 13.34
N TRP A 132 11.02 -2.19 12.14
CA TRP A 132 11.64 -3.37 11.56
C TRP A 132 12.89 -3.80 12.32
N GLU A 133 13.75 -2.85 12.71
CA GLU A 133 14.95 -3.09 13.52
C GLU A 133 14.63 -3.82 14.83
N ARG A 134 13.54 -3.44 15.50
CA ARG A 134 13.10 -4.11 16.73
C ARG A 134 12.45 -5.48 16.49
N GLY A 135 12.31 -5.92 15.24
CA GLY A 135 11.75 -7.23 14.88
C GLY A 135 10.27 -7.40 15.27
N GLU A 136 9.50 -6.31 15.34
CA GLU A 136 8.13 -6.31 15.84
C GLU A 136 7.19 -7.14 14.96
N ASN A 137 6.29 -7.92 15.59
CA ASN A 137 5.30 -8.73 14.87
C ASN A 137 4.15 -7.87 14.34
N ILE A 138 4.45 -7.11 13.29
CA ILE A 138 3.56 -6.14 12.65
C ILE A 138 3.61 -6.36 11.14
N LEU A 139 2.44 -6.40 10.50
CA LEU A 139 2.32 -6.35 9.05
C LEU A 139 2.19 -4.88 8.61
N TYR A 140 3.14 -4.38 7.84
CA TYR A 140 3.07 -3.08 7.21
C TYR A 140 2.60 -3.19 5.76
N ILE A 141 1.52 -2.48 5.42
CA ILE A 141 0.92 -2.44 4.08
C ILE A 141 1.07 -1.05 3.50
N CYS A 142 1.74 -0.95 2.36
CA CYS A 142 1.84 0.26 1.55
C CYS A 142 0.88 0.17 0.35
N TYR A 143 -0.07 1.09 0.26
CA TYR A 143 -0.86 1.32 -0.94
C TYR A 143 -0.10 2.31 -1.83
N ASP A 144 0.61 1.80 -2.80
CA ASP A 144 1.51 2.53 -3.68
C ASP A 144 0.72 3.18 -4.83
N THR A 145 0.40 4.44 -4.67
CA THR A 145 -0.29 5.25 -5.70
C THR A 145 0.67 6.05 -6.57
N GLU A 146 1.97 5.93 -6.29
CA GLU A 146 3.07 6.58 -7.00
C GLU A 146 3.05 8.12 -6.92
N ALA A 147 2.41 8.68 -5.90
CA ALA A 147 2.38 10.11 -5.59
C ALA A 147 1.75 10.36 -4.20
N TYR A 148 1.95 11.54 -3.61
CA TYR A 148 1.13 12.06 -2.51
C TYR A 148 -0.27 12.42 -3.07
N SER A 149 -1.13 11.41 -3.25
CA SER A 149 -2.37 11.56 -4.00
C SER A 149 -3.39 12.46 -3.32
N ASN A 150 -3.55 12.35 -2.00
CA ASN A 150 -4.58 13.06 -1.25
C ASN A 150 -4.32 14.57 -1.17
N THR A 151 -3.07 14.97 -1.09
CA THR A 151 -2.66 16.38 -0.91
C THR A 151 -2.54 17.17 -2.21
N GLY A 152 -2.76 16.54 -3.36
CA GLY A 152 -2.75 17.21 -4.66
C GLY A 152 -1.69 16.69 -5.63
N ILE A 153 -1.37 15.40 -5.58
CA ILE A 153 -0.53 14.69 -6.56
C ILE A 153 0.92 15.19 -6.59
N GLN A 154 1.52 15.45 -5.44
CA GLN A 154 2.95 15.75 -5.34
C GLN A 154 3.78 14.48 -5.59
N ALA A 155 5.00 14.65 -6.10
CA ALA A 155 5.94 13.55 -6.25
C ALA A 155 6.32 12.96 -4.90
N SER A 156 6.36 11.62 -4.81
CA SER A 156 6.88 10.84 -3.70
C SER A 156 8.13 10.08 -4.12
N GLY A 157 8.79 9.41 -3.19
CA GLY A 157 9.86 8.46 -3.49
C GLY A 157 9.40 7.23 -4.31
N ALA A 158 8.09 7.07 -4.48
CA ALA A 158 7.49 6.04 -5.33
C ALA A 158 7.18 6.52 -6.75
N THR A 159 7.27 7.81 -7.02
CA THR A 159 6.94 8.39 -8.33
C THR A 159 7.91 7.88 -9.39
N PRO A 160 7.42 7.25 -10.47
CA PRO A 160 8.29 6.68 -11.48
C PRO A 160 8.90 7.76 -12.38
N TYR A 161 10.01 7.39 -13.03
CA TYR A 161 10.67 8.23 -14.02
C TYR A 161 9.70 8.69 -15.11
N GLY A 162 9.74 9.96 -15.46
CA GLY A 162 8.92 10.59 -16.48
C GLY A 162 7.49 10.94 -16.06
N ALA A 163 7.06 10.61 -14.85
CA ALA A 163 5.71 10.93 -14.41
C ALA A 163 5.53 12.42 -14.13
N ASP A 164 4.47 12.99 -14.68
CA ASP A 164 4.03 14.35 -14.42
C ASP A 164 3.28 14.45 -13.10
N THR A 165 3.73 15.31 -12.19
CA THR A 165 3.12 15.59 -10.88
C THR A 165 3.12 17.09 -10.60
N THR A 166 2.41 17.53 -9.55
CA THR A 166 2.34 18.96 -9.20
C THR A 166 3.67 19.53 -8.69
N THR A 167 4.58 18.70 -8.16
CA THR A 167 5.92 19.14 -7.71
C THR A 167 7.05 18.73 -8.65
N SER A 168 6.76 17.92 -9.66
CA SER A 168 7.65 17.58 -10.77
C SER A 168 6.85 17.69 -12.08
N PRO A 169 6.45 18.91 -12.47
CA PRO A 169 5.60 19.11 -13.65
C PRO A 169 6.39 18.89 -14.94
N GLN A 170 5.73 18.35 -15.95
CA GLN A 170 6.23 18.32 -17.30
C GLN A 170 6.23 19.74 -17.92
N GLY A 171 7.14 20.02 -18.83
CA GLY A 171 7.23 21.31 -19.52
C GLY A 171 8.30 21.33 -20.58
N LEU A 172 8.56 22.49 -21.18
CA LEU A 172 9.54 22.63 -22.28
C LEU A 172 10.96 22.14 -21.91
N LYS A 173 11.34 22.24 -20.63
CA LYS A 173 12.66 21.83 -20.11
C LYS A 173 12.59 20.73 -19.06
N SER A 174 11.44 20.13 -18.85
CA SER A 174 11.21 19.12 -17.81
C SER A 174 10.39 17.96 -18.33
N ILE A 175 10.84 16.76 -18.07
CA ILE A 175 10.12 15.52 -18.39
C ILE A 175 9.21 15.06 -17.24
N GLY A 176 9.00 15.87 -16.21
CA GLY A 176 8.39 15.41 -14.97
C GLY A 176 9.43 14.84 -14.00
N SER A 177 9.12 13.75 -13.31
CA SER A 177 10.06 13.09 -12.38
C SER A 177 11.29 12.56 -13.12
N THR A 178 12.48 12.95 -12.67
CA THR A 178 13.77 12.42 -13.16
C THR A 178 14.35 11.32 -12.29
N GLN A 179 13.73 11.07 -11.13
CA GLN A 179 14.20 10.10 -10.15
C GLN A 179 13.67 8.69 -10.46
N SER A 180 14.45 7.70 -10.09
CA SER A 180 13.98 6.33 -10.05
C SER A 180 13.17 6.10 -8.78
N LYS A 181 12.12 5.27 -8.88
CA LYS A 181 11.36 4.80 -7.72
C LYS A 181 12.28 4.10 -6.72
N LYS A 182 12.16 4.43 -5.43
CA LYS A 182 12.89 3.72 -4.36
C LYS A 182 12.50 2.25 -4.32
N ASP A 183 13.46 1.37 -4.14
CA ASP A 183 13.21 -0.07 -3.96
C ASP A 183 12.91 -0.37 -2.48
N MET A 184 11.67 -0.08 -2.06
CA MET A 184 11.23 -0.33 -0.67
C MET A 184 11.26 -1.80 -0.30
N LEU A 185 11.11 -2.70 -1.28
CA LEU A 185 11.21 -4.13 -1.04
C LEU A 185 12.65 -4.50 -0.63
N ALA A 186 13.66 -3.98 -1.35
CA ALA A 186 15.06 -4.17 -1.00
C ALA A 186 15.40 -3.55 0.36
N ILE A 187 14.86 -2.36 0.68
CA ILE A 187 15.03 -1.71 1.98
C ILE A 187 14.45 -2.58 3.10
N ALA A 188 13.24 -3.12 2.94
CA ALA A 188 12.63 -4.03 3.90
C ALA A 188 13.46 -5.30 4.11
N LEU A 189 13.96 -5.89 3.03
CA LEU A 189 14.81 -7.08 3.09
C LEU A 189 16.15 -6.79 3.80
N ALA A 190 16.76 -5.63 3.58
CA ALA A 190 17.97 -5.19 4.26
C ALA A 190 17.77 -5.02 5.78
N HIS A 191 16.53 -4.73 6.24
CA HIS A 191 16.17 -4.71 7.66
C HIS A 191 15.83 -6.10 8.24
N GLY A 192 16.00 -7.18 7.47
CA GLY A 192 15.69 -8.53 7.94
C GLY A 192 14.19 -8.83 8.07
N VAL A 193 13.33 -8.11 7.36
CA VAL A 193 11.89 -8.40 7.30
C VAL A 193 11.68 -9.83 6.82
N LYS A 194 10.94 -10.64 7.60
CA LYS A 194 10.80 -12.08 7.36
C LYS A 194 9.93 -12.42 6.15
N TYR A 195 8.93 -11.58 5.87
CA TYR A 195 8.09 -11.71 4.70
C TYR A 195 7.95 -10.35 4.04
N ALA A 196 8.36 -10.25 2.80
CA ALA A 196 8.24 -9.03 2.00
C ALA A 196 7.67 -9.36 0.62
N ALA A 197 6.62 -8.66 0.21
CA ALA A 197 5.97 -8.95 -1.06
C ALA A 197 5.52 -7.71 -1.81
N GLN A 198 5.47 -7.84 -3.14
CA GLN A 198 4.93 -6.87 -4.07
C GLN A 198 3.69 -7.45 -4.72
N ALA A 199 2.59 -6.70 -4.70
CA ALA A 199 1.28 -7.08 -5.20
C ALA A 199 0.65 -5.95 -6.00
N SER A 200 -0.45 -6.22 -6.68
CA SER A 200 -1.14 -5.23 -7.52
C SER A 200 -2.66 -5.34 -7.34
N ALA A 201 -3.34 -4.19 -7.35
CA ALA A 201 -4.81 -4.13 -7.36
C ALA A 201 -5.44 -4.87 -8.55
N GLY A 202 -4.66 -5.13 -9.62
CA GLY A 202 -5.06 -5.90 -10.78
C GLY A 202 -5.16 -7.42 -10.53
N PHE A 203 -4.59 -7.93 -9.44
CA PHE A 203 -4.54 -9.35 -9.07
C PHE A 203 -5.04 -9.56 -7.64
N PRO A 204 -6.34 -9.36 -7.38
CA PRO A 204 -6.88 -9.33 -6.02
C PRO A 204 -6.77 -10.65 -5.26
N ASP A 205 -6.75 -11.80 -5.93
CA ASP A 205 -6.62 -13.10 -5.26
C ASP A 205 -5.17 -13.37 -4.85
N ASP A 206 -4.19 -13.01 -5.68
CA ASP A 206 -2.76 -13.01 -5.30
C ASP A 206 -2.53 -12.11 -4.08
N LEU A 207 -3.04 -10.88 -4.12
CA LEU A 207 -2.98 -9.94 -3.01
C LEU A 207 -3.59 -10.51 -1.73
N THR A 208 -4.80 -11.07 -1.81
CA THR A 208 -5.48 -11.70 -0.67
C THR A 208 -4.64 -12.85 -0.06
N ASN A 209 -4.02 -13.68 -0.89
CA ASN A 209 -3.17 -14.79 -0.46
C ASN A 209 -1.88 -14.29 0.20
N LYS A 210 -1.24 -13.24 -0.34
CA LYS A 210 -0.05 -12.60 0.26
C LYS A 210 -0.35 -12.01 1.63
N VAL A 211 -1.52 -11.39 1.81
CA VAL A 211 -1.97 -10.91 3.14
C VAL A 211 -2.09 -12.05 4.14
N LYS A 212 -2.72 -13.16 3.76
CA LYS A 212 -2.84 -14.35 4.63
C LYS A 212 -1.48 -14.91 5.03
N LYS A 213 -0.55 -15.02 4.08
CA LYS A 213 0.83 -15.48 4.34
C LYS A 213 1.56 -14.51 5.28
N ALA A 214 1.48 -13.20 5.03
CA ALA A 214 2.09 -12.18 5.89
C ALA A 214 1.59 -12.25 7.33
N LEU A 215 0.28 -12.46 7.54
CA LEU A 215 -0.31 -12.60 8.87
C LEU A 215 0.12 -13.90 9.60
N ALA A 216 0.46 -14.96 8.86
CA ALA A 216 0.94 -16.21 9.44
C ALA A 216 2.38 -16.11 9.96
N ILE A 217 3.14 -15.11 9.51
CA ILE A 217 4.52 -14.91 9.95
C ILE A 217 4.57 -14.37 11.38
N SER A 218 5.50 -14.86 12.17
CA SER A 218 5.88 -14.29 13.47
C SER A 218 7.09 -13.38 13.27
N GLY A 219 6.85 -12.07 13.33
CA GLY A 219 7.85 -11.02 13.12
C GLY A 219 7.41 -9.99 12.08
N PRO A 220 8.31 -9.08 11.68
CA PRO A 220 7.97 -8.01 10.75
C PRO A 220 7.66 -8.55 9.35
N SER A 221 6.59 -8.00 8.76
CA SER A 221 6.17 -8.31 7.39
C SER A 221 5.86 -7.02 6.64
N TYR A 222 6.18 -6.99 5.34
CA TYR A 222 5.94 -5.85 4.47
C TYR A 222 5.21 -6.26 3.20
N LEU A 223 4.19 -5.49 2.82
CA LEU A 223 3.43 -5.70 1.59
C LEU A 223 3.26 -4.37 0.86
N GLN A 224 3.75 -4.28 -0.37
CA GLN A 224 3.61 -3.15 -1.26
C GLN A 224 2.60 -3.47 -2.35
N ILE A 225 1.61 -2.60 -2.56
CA ILE A 225 0.48 -2.86 -3.46
C ILE A 225 0.34 -1.73 -4.46
N LEU A 226 0.63 -1.97 -5.73
CA LEU A 226 0.36 -1.00 -6.80
C LEU A 226 -1.14 -0.69 -6.87
N SER A 227 -1.47 0.57 -6.67
CA SER A 227 -2.83 1.05 -6.47
C SER A 227 -3.10 2.29 -7.34
N PRO A 228 -3.47 2.14 -8.63
CA PRO A 228 -3.63 3.27 -9.54
C PRO A 228 -4.57 4.34 -9.01
N CYS A 229 -4.10 5.59 -9.00
CA CYS A 229 -4.86 6.76 -8.59
C CYS A 229 -5.50 7.42 -9.81
N ILE A 230 -6.83 7.51 -9.84
CA ILE A 230 -7.58 8.07 -10.99
C ILE A 230 -7.08 9.47 -11.37
N PRO A 231 -7.13 10.50 -10.48
CA PRO A 231 -6.65 11.83 -10.83
C PRO A 231 -5.12 11.88 -10.98
N GLY A 232 -4.36 11.15 -10.16
CA GLY A 232 -2.90 11.19 -10.19
C GLY A 232 -2.29 10.59 -11.46
N TRP A 233 -2.88 9.53 -11.98
CA TRP A 233 -2.44 8.92 -13.23
C TRP A 233 -3.13 9.53 -14.45
N LYS A 234 -4.13 10.42 -14.24
CA LYS A 234 -4.94 11.05 -15.28
C LYS A 234 -5.56 10.02 -16.21
N ILE A 235 -6.33 9.09 -15.62
CA ILE A 235 -6.97 7.93 -16.26
C ILE A 235 -8.48 7.96 -16.08
N ASN A 236 -9.21 7.18 -16.86
CA ASN A 236 -10.65 7.02 -16.69
C ASN A 236 -10.98 6.15 -15.47
N ASN A 237 -12.18 6.32 -14.93
CA ASN A 237 -12.61 5.65 -13.68
C ASN A 237 -12.67 4.12 -13.79
N ASP A 238 -12.81 3.56 -14.98
CA ASP A 238 -12.88 2.12 -15.28
C ASP A 238 -11.52 1.50 -15.63
N GLU A 239 -10.45 2.30 -15.72
CA GLU A 239 -9.13 1.83 -16.19
C GLU A 239 -8.17 1.39 -15.08
N ALA A 240 -8.43 1.71 -13.81
CA ALA A 240 -7.47 1.45 -12.73
C ALA A 240 -7.05 -0.03 -12.63
N VAL A 241 -8.02 -0.96 -12.64
CA VAL A 241 -7.74 -2.40 -12.56
C VAL A 241 -7.00 -2.89 -13.80
N LEU A 242 -7.36 -2.40 -14.98
CA LEU A 242 -6.68 -2.73 -16.24
C LEU A 242 -5.22 -2.27 -16.19
N LEU A 243 -4.96 -1.04 -15.77
CA LEU A 243 -3.59 -0.49 -15.67
C LEU A 243 -2.77 -1.21 -14.60
N ALA A 244 -3.38 -1.56 -13.46
CA ALA A 244 -2.73 -2.38 -12.46
C ALA A 244 -2.33 -3.76 -12.99
N LYS A 245 -3.13 -4.35 -13.91
CA LYS A 245 -2.78 -5.59 -14.62
C LYS A 245 -1.67 -5.36 -15.65
N LEU A 246 -1.78 -4.32 -16.47
CA LEU A 246 -0.79 -4.01 -17.50
C LEU A 246 0.60 -3.74 -16.91
N ALA A 247 0.70 -3.02 -15.78
CA ALA A 247 1.96 -2.80 -15.09
C ALA A 247 2.70 -4.12 -14.80
N VAL A 248 1.95 -5.16 -14.41
CA VAL A 248 2.50 -6.49 -14.16
C VAL A 248 2.79 -7.22 -15.47
N GLN A 249 1.85 -7.19 -16.43
CA GLN A 249 1.97 -7.88 -17.72
C GLN A 249 3.09 -7.31 -18.61
N THR A 250 3.52 -6.09 -18.41
CA THR A 250 4.70 -5.52 -19.08
C THR A 250 6.02 -5.88 -18.39
N GLY A 251 6.00 -6.43 -17.17
CA GLY A 251 7.19 -6.67 -16.35
C GLY A 251 7.72 -5.43 -15.64
N LEU A 252 7.08 -4.26 -15.79
CA LEU A 252 7.50 -3.04 -15.09
C LEU A 252 7.29 -3.14 -13.57
N TYR A 253 6.21 -3.80 -13.16
CA TYR A 253 5.86 -4.01 -11.75
C TYR A 253 5.62 -5.50 -11.47
N PRO A 254 6.69 -6.31 -11.29
CA PRO A 254 6.56 -7.76 -11.10
C PRO A 254 5.87 -8.10 -9.77
N LEU A 255 5.14 -9.20 -9.74
CA LEU A 255 4.58 -9.74 -8.48
C LEU A 255 5.66 -10.57 -7.79
N LEU A 256 6.22 -10.04 -6.71
CA LEU A 256 7.33 -10.64 -5.97
C LEU A 256 6.87 -11.12 -4.60
N GLU A 257 7.50 -12.20 -4.12
CA GLU A 257 7.28 -12.72 -2.77
C GLU A 257 8.61 -13.24 -2.22
N TYR A 258 9.01 -12.72 -1.06
CA TYR A 258 10.21 -13.13 -0.34
C TYR A 258 9.84 -13.70 1.02
N THR A 259 10.44 -14.82 1.36
CA THR A 259 10.33 -15.42 2.68
C THR A 259 11.73 -15.66 3.24
N ASN A 260 12.02 -15.10 4.41
CA ASN A 260 13.33 -15.17 5.06
C ASN A 260 14.48 -14.75 4.12
N GLY A 261 14.28 -13.65 3.39
CA GLY A 261 15.25 -13.07 2.47
C GLY A 261 15.41 -13.80 1.12
N LYS A 262 14.69 -14.91 0.91
CA LYS A 262 14.77 -15.68 -0.35
C LYS A 262 13.53 -15.42 -1.21
N LEU A 263 13.74 -15.16 -2.49
CA LEU A 263 12.65 -15.06 -3.47
C LEU A 263 11.95 -16.42 -3.57
N SER A 264 10.65 -16.46 -3.26
CA SER A 264 9.84 -17.68 -3.23
C SER A 264 8.80 -17.74 -4.35
N ALA A 265 8.39 -16.60 -4.90
CA ALA A 265 7.51 -16.53 -6.06
C ALA A 265 7.72 -15.21 -6.79
N SER A 266 7.65 -15.25 -8.10
CA SER A 266 7.85 -14.07 -8.94
C SER A 266 6.94 -14.03 -10.17
N SER A 267 6.16 -15.04 -10.46
CA SER A 267 5.49 -15.11 -11.74
C SER A 267 3.98 -15.16 -11.68
N ILE A 268 3.38 -14.65 -12.74
CA ILE A 268 1.96 -14.74 -13.03
C ILE A 268 1.66 -16.05 -13.78
N ASN A 269 2.61 -16.57 -14.59
CA ASN A 269 2.49 -17.79 -15.36
C ASN A 269 3.88 -18.32 -15.75
N GLU A 270 4.01 -19.64 -15.90
CA GLU A 270 5.21 -20.32 -16.41
C GLU A 270 5.60 -19.91 -17.85
N ASN A 271 4.65 -19.31 -18.61
CA ASN A 271 4.83 -18.85 -19.99
C ASN A 271 4.64 -17.33 -20.09
N PHE A 272 5.25 -16.55 -19.17
CA PHE A 272 5.14 -15.09 -19.22
C PHE A 272 5.76 -14.53 -20.50
N GLN A 273 4.93 -13.85 -21.31
CA GLN A 273 5.36 -13.02 -22.42
C GLN A 273 5.05 -11.57 -22.10
N ALA A 274 6.08 -10.74 -21.99
CA ALA A 274 5.94 -9.35 -21.68
C ALA A 274 5.15 -8.60 -22.76
N LYS A 275 4.11 -7.87 -22.36
CA LYS A 275 3.43 -6.94 -23.25
C LYS A 275 4.30 -5.72 -23.54
N PRO A 276 4.12 -5.05 -24.68
CA PRO A 276 4.80 -3.79 -24.96
C PRO A 276 4.50 -2.74 -23.87
N ILE A 277 5.54 -2.04 -23.39
CA ILE A 277 5.41 -1.05 -22.33
C ILE A 277 4.51 0.12 -22.71
N GLU A 278 4.40 0.40 -24.00
CA GLU A 278 3.54 1.44 -24.57
C GLU A 278 2.06 1.20 -24.29
N GLU A 279 1.60 -0.05 -24.18
CA GLU A 279 0.20 -0.36 -23.83
C GLU A 279 -0.16 0.16 -22.44
N TYR A 280 0.81 0.16 -21.53
CA TYR A 280 0.67 0.67 -20.18
C TYR A 280 0.80 2.21 -20.13
N LEU A 281 1.81 2.78 -20.78
CA LEU A 281 2.15 4.20 -20.67
C LEU A 281 1.15 5.09 -21.42
N LYS A 282 0.72 4.71 -22.63
CA LYS A 282 -0.17 5.54 -23.48
C LYS A 282 -1.55 5.78 -22.86
N LYS A 283 -2.00 4.90 -21.98
CA LYS A 283 -3.30 5.05 -21.29
C LYS A 283 -3.26 6.04 -20.14
N GLN A 284 -2.09 6.52 -19.72
CA GLN A 284 -1.92 7.38 -18.57
C GLN A 284 -1.56 8.79 -18.98
N GLY A 285 -2.41 9.77 -18.62
CA GLY A 285 -2.18 11.17 -18.97
C GLY A 285 -0.88 11.74 -18.38
N ARG A 286 -0.40 11.17 -17.25
CA ARG A 286 0.87 11.58 -16.62
C ARG A 286 2.12 11.24 -17.44
N PHE A 287 2.01 10.46 -18.52
CA PHE A 287 3.11 10.07 -19.42
C PHE A 287 2.94 10.54 -20.86
N LYS A 288 1.86 11.26 -21.19
CA LYS A 288 1.53 11.67 -22.58
C LYS A 288 2.60 12.52 -23.28
N HIS A 289 3.45 13.20 -22.51
CA HIS A 289 4.51 14.08 -23.00
C HIS A 289 5.82 13.35 -23.33
N LEU A 290 5.95 12.07 -22.93
CA LEU A 290 7.19 11.33 -23.14
C LEU A 290 7.50 11.09 -24.59
N GLN A 291 8.77 11.30 -24.96
CA GLN A 291 9.33 11.07 -26.30
C GLN A 291 9.94 9.64 -26.39
N PRO A 292 10.26 9.15 -27.59
CA PRO A 292 10.78 7.79 -27.78
C PRO A 292 12.02 7.43 -26.95
N ASP A 293 12.94 8.37 -26.75
CA ASP A 293 14.14 8.19 -25.93
C ASP A 293 13.81 7.96 -24.44
N HIS A 294 12.80 8.67 -23.91
CA HIS A 294 12.29 8.45 -22.55
C HIS A 294 11.61 7.09 -22.41
N LEU A 295 10.84 6.67 -23.42
CA LEU A 295 10.22 5.34 -23.45
C LEU A 295 11.28 4.23 -23.44
N ALA A 296 12.38 4.43 -24.17
CA ALA A 296 13.50 3.48 -24.18
C ALA A 296 14.16 3.31 -22.80
N ILE A 297 14.21 4.37 -21.98
CA ILE A 297 14.69 4.28 -20.59
C ILE A 297 13.74 3.40 -19.76
N ILE A 298 12.43 3.62 -19.86
CA ILE A 298 11.44 2.82 -19.14
C ILE A 298 11.45 1.37 -19.60
N GLN A 299 11.61 1.13 -20.91
CA GLN A 299 11.76 -0.21 -21.48
C GLN A 299 12.96 -0.95 -20.87
N LYS A 300 14.12 -0.30 -20.74
CA LYS A 300 15.31 -0.90 -20.09
C LYS A 300 15.06 -1.26 -18.62
N LEU A 301 14.26 -0.47 -17.89
CA LEU A 301 13.85 -0.83 -16.52
C LEU A 301 13.01 -2.11 -16.50
N THR A 302 12.11 -2.24 -17.45
CA THR A 302 11.28 -3.44 -17.62
C THR A 302 12.13 -4.67 -17.91
N GLU A 303 13.04 -4.58 -18.89
CA GLU A 303 13.98 -5.66 -19.25
C GLU A 303 14.88 -6.06 -18.09
N LYS A 304 15.35 -5.08 -17.31
CA LYS A 304 16.12 -5.34 -16.09
C LYS A 304 15.31 -6.14 -15.07
N ASN A 305 14.03 -5.83 -14.88
CA ASN A 305 13.16 -6.57 -13.97
C ASN A 305 12.95 -8.02 -14.47
N ILE A 306 12.63 -8.18 -15.75
CA ILE A 306 12.43 -9.50 -16.38
C ILE A 306 13.67 -10.36 -16.16
N SER A 307 14.85 -9.83 -16.50
CA SER A 307 16.13 -10.54 -16.32
C SER A 307 16.46 -10.84 -14.85
N LYS A 308 16.30 -9.83 -13.95
CA LYS A 308 16.62 -9.96 -12.52
C LYS A 308 15.76 -11.01 -11.83
N TYR A 309 14.47 -11.05 -12.14
CA TYR A 309 13.49 -11.90 -11.46
C TYR A 309 13.13 -13.17 -12.26
N LYS A 310 13.67 -13.32 -13.47
CA LYS A 310 13.43 -14.48 -14.38
C LYS A 310 11.93 -14.72 -14.61
N ILE A 311 11.21 -13.66 -14.95
CA ILE A 311 9.77 -13.66 -15.23
C ILE A 311 9.53 -13.54 -16.72
#